data_9c52a0b682809c6edb5cc9ea27950eb1
#
_entry.id   9c52a0b682809c6edb5cc9ea27950eb1
#
_cell.length_a   1.000
_cell.length_b   1.000
_cell.length_c   1.000
_cell.angle_alpha   90.00
_cell.angle_beta   90.00
_cell.angle_gamma   90.00
#
_symmetry.space_group_name_H-M   'P 1'
#
loop_
_entity.id
_entity.type
_entity.pdbx_description
1 polymer ?
#
loop_
_entity_poly.entity_id
_entity_poly.type
_entity_poly.pdbx_seq_one_letter_code
_entity_poly.pdbx_strand_id
1 'polypeptide(L)'
;MAEFVVNEAGCRNLADNMRTQLAAIQARVSEIASHEGMLRSALGPDYEAIARSTRAMTAELEEAQRSMNTVIANMMEYIARVGEIRVTLNG
;
A
#
# COMPACT_ATOMS: atom_id res chain seq x y z
N MET A 1 -24.15 12.23 14.81
CA MET A 1 -23.76 12.19 13.38
C MET A 1 -22.58 13.14 13.17
N ALA A 2 -21.48 12.64 12.66
CA ALA A 2 -20.32 13.45 12.32
C ALA A 2 -20.14 13.51 10.81
N GLU A 3 -19.75 14.66 10.31
CA GLU A 3 -19.47 14.86 8.90
C GLU A 3 -18.12 15.55 8.78
N PHE A 4 -17.31 15.11 7.85
CA PHE A 4 -16.10 15.82 7.48
C PHE A 4 -15.98 15.92 5.97
N VAL A 5 -15.28 16.94 5.54
CA VAL A 5 -15.12 17.28 4.13
C VAL A 5 -13.64 17.20 3.79
N VAL A 6 -13.33 16.50 2.72
CA VAL A 6 -11.97 16.42 2.19
C VAL A 6 -11.93 17.23 0.90
N ASN A 7 -11.21 18.35 0.92
CA ASN A 7 -11.02 19.18 -0.27
C ASN A 7 -9.84 18.65 -1.11
N GLU A 8 -9.56 19.32 -2.22
CA GLU A 8 -8.48 18.90 -3.13
C GLU A 8 -7.12 18.81 -2.42
N ALA A 9 -6.77 19.82 -1.61
CA ALA A 9 -5.50 19.83 -0.90
C ALA A 9 -5.40 18.67 0.09
N GLY A 10 -6.47 18.45 0.89
CA GLY A 10 -6.53 17.33 1.83
C GLY A 10 -6.47 15.98 1.13
N CYS A 11 -7.13 15.87 -0.02
CA CYS A 11 -7.11 14.65 -0.83
C CYS A 11 -5.70 14.34 -1.35
N ARG A 12 -5.00 15.37 -1.84
CA ARG A 12 -3.61 15.21 -2.30
C ARG A 12 -2.68 14.81 -1.16
N ASN A 13 -2.83 15.42 0.01
CA ASN A 13 -2.04 15.07 1.19
C ASN A 13 -2.28 13.62 1.61
N LEU A 14 -3.54 13.17 1.61
CA LEU A 14 -3.88 11.80 1.94
C LEU A 14 -3.28 10.84 0.92
N ALA A 15 -3.39 11.15 -0.37
CA ALA A 15 -2.82 10.34 -1.44
C ALA A 15 -1.30 10.22 -1.30
N ASP A 16 -0.62 11.33 -1.01
CA ASP A 16 0.83 11.34 -0.83
C ASP A 16 1.25 10.51 0.38
N ASN A 17 0.52 10.60 1.49
CA ASN A 17 0.77 9.80 2.68
C ASN A 17 0.60 8.31 2.39
N MET A 18 -0.45 7.94 1.66
CA MET A 18 -0.70 6.55 1.29
C MET A 18 0.41 6.01 0.40
N ARG A 19 0.86 6.79 -0.59
CA ARG A 19 1.98 6.41 -1.46
C ARG A 19 3.27 6.24 -0.68
N THR A 20 3.54 7.12 0.28
CA THR A 20 4.73 7.05 1.12
C THR A 20 4.72 5.77 1.96
N GLN A 21 3.58 5.41 2.55
CA GLN A 21 3.45 4.20 3.34
C GLN A 21 3.63 2.94 2.48
N LEU A 22 3.04 2.93 1.29
CA LEU A 22 3.21 1.80 0.34
C LEU A 22 4.67 1.65 -0.09
N ALA A 23 5.36 2.77 -0.36
CA ALA A 23 6.76 2.74 -0.72
C ALA A 23 7.63 2.20 0.43
N ALA A 24 7.31 2.57 1.67
CA ALA A 24 8.03 2.08 2.85
C ALA A 24 7.84 0.56 3.03
N ILE A 25 6.63 0.06 2.83
CA ILE A 25 6.34 -1.38 2.89
C ILE A 25 7.11 -2.12 1.79
N GLN A 26 7.09 -1.59 0.58
CA GLN A 26 7.80 -2.16 -0.56
C GLN A 26 9.30 -2.23 -0.30
N ALA A 27 9.87 -1.18 0.27
CA ALA A 27 11.30 -1.14 0.61
C ALA A 27 11.65 -2.23 1.62
N ARG A 28 10.81 -2.45 2.64
CA ARG A 28 11.05 -3.49 3.64
C ARG A 28 10.97 -4.90 3.06
N VAL A 29 10.02 -5.13 2.17
CA VAL A 29 9.89 -6.43 1.48
C VAL A 29 11.11 -6.68 0.59
N SER A 30 11.58 -5.65 -0.12
CA SER A 30 12.79 -5.75 -0.95
C SER A 30 14.03 -6.03 -0.10
N GLU A 31 14.12 -5.43 1.09
CA GLU A 31 15.20 -5.66 2.03
C GLU A 31 15.21 -7.12 2.52
N ILE A 32 14.05 -7.68 2.83
CA ILE A 32 13.92 -9.10 3.19
C ILE A 32 14.40 -9.98 2.03
N ALA A 33 13.97 -9.66 0.81
CA ALA A 33 14.37 -10.40 -0.38
C ALA A 33 15.89 -10.33 -0.63
N SER A 34 16.52 -9.20 -0.31
CA SER A 34 17.96 -9.04 -0.48
C SER A 34 18.79 -9.91 0.49
N HIS A 35 18.18 -10.35 1.60
CA HIS A 35 18.82 -11.27 2.53
C HIS A 35 18.60 -12.75 2.17
N GLU A 36 18.03 -13.01 1.00
CA GLU A 36 17.68 -14.37 0.56
C GLU A 36 18.86 -15.32 0.56
N GLY A 37 20.03 -14.85 0.13
CA GLY A 37 21.25 -15.68 0.14
C GLY A 37 21.66 -16.14 1.52
N MET A 38 21.55 -15.23 2.50
CA MET A 38 21.85 -15.56 3.91
C MET A 38 20.84 -16.54 4.48
N LEU A 39 19.56 -16.35 4.15
CA LEU A 39 18.48 -17.25 4.56
C LEU A 39 18.68 -18.64 3.99
N ARG A 40 19.09 -18.73 2.72
CA ARG A 40 19.36 -20.01 2.07
C ARG A 40 20.45 -20.78 2.79
N SER A 41 21.52 -20.10 3.19
CA SER A 41 22.62 -20.73 3.93
C SER A 41 22.20 -21.16 5.32
N ALA A 42 21.40 -20.34 6.01
CA ALA A 42 21.00 -20.57 7.38
C ALA A 42 19.93 -21.67 7.52
N LEU A 43 18.99 -21.74 6.56
CA LEU A 43 17.81 -22.60 6.67
C LEU A 43 17.97 -23.94 5.92
N GLY A 44 18.88 -23.98 4.94
CA GLY A 44 19.08 -25.20 4.17
C GLY A 44 17.80 -25.73 3.52
N PRO A 45 17.39 -26.98 3.82
CA PRO A 45 16.20 -27.57 3.19
C PRO A 45 14.88 -26.82 3.47
N ASP A 46 14.81 -26.09 4.58
CA ASP A 46 13.60 -25.36 4.96
C ASP A 46 13.45 -24.03 4.21
N TYR A 47 14.49 -23.63 3.50
CA TYR A 47 14.50 -22.38 2.75
C TYR A 47 13.34 -22.25 1.76
N GLU A 48 13.02 -23.33 1.03
CA GLU A 48 11.98 -23.29 -0.01
C GLU A 48 10.60 -22.96 0.54
N ALA A 49 10.26 -23.47 1.72
CA ALA A 49 8.96 -23.18 2.34
C ALA A 49 8.85 -21.69 2.68
N ILE A 50 9.92 -21.13 3.27
CA ILE A 50 9.96 -19.71 3.63
C ILE A 50 10.00 -18.82 2.38
N ALA A 51 10.77 -19.21 1.37
CA ALA A 51 10.86 -18.49 0.12
C ALA A 51 9.50 -18.39 -0.57
N ARG A 52 8.71 -19.48 -0.57
CA ARG A 52 7.36 -19.47 -1.15
C ARG A 52 6.44 -18.51 -0.40
N SER A 53 6.48 -18.53 0.93
CA SER A 53 5.69 -17.60 1.74
C SER A 53 6.06 -16.15 1.48
N THR A 54 7.35 -15.87 1.37
CA THR A 54 7.86 -14.51 1.10
C THR A 54 7.41 -14.03 -0.29
N ARG A 55 7.50 -14.90 -1.30
CA ARG A 55 7.07 -14.56 -2.66
C ARG A 55 5.57 -14.30 -2.72
N ALA A 56 4.77 -15.13 -2.04
CA ALA A 56 3.33 -14.96 -1.98
C ALA A 56 2.95 -13.64 -1.31
N MET A 57 3.61 -13.31 -0.20
CA MET A 57 3.39 -12.05 0.49
C MET A 57 3.78 -10.85 -0.38
N THR A 58 4.91 -10.94 -1.08
CA THR A 58 5.36 -9.90 -2.00
C THR A 58 4.32 -9.67 -3.11
N ALA A 59 3.81 -10.74 -3.70
CA ALA A 59 2.79 -10.66 -4.75
C ALA A 59 1.52 -10.00 -4.24
N GLU A 60 1.07 -10.35 -3.03
CA GLU A 60 -0.10 -9.74 -2.41
C GLU A 60 0.12 -8.26 -2.13
N LEU A 61 1.30 -7.87 -1.68
CA LEU A 61 1.63 -6.47 -1.45
C LEU A 61 1.66 -5.66 -2.74
N GLU A 62 2.21 -6.23 -3.82
CA GLU A 62 2.21 -5.58 -5.13
C GLU A 62 0.80 -5.39 -5.66
N GLU A 63 -0.07 -6.38 -5.48
CA GLU A 63 -1.47 -6.28 -5.88
C GLU A 63 -2.20 -5.24 -5.05
N ALA A 64 -2.00 -5.22 -3.74
CA ALA A 64 -2.57 -4.22 -2.86
C ALA A 64 -2.09 -2.81 -3.23
N GLN A 65 -0.83 -2.68 -3.61
CA GLN A 65 -0.27 -1.41 -4.05
C GLN A 65 -0.94 -0.92 -5.33
N ARG A 66 -1.15 -1.81 -6.31
CA ARG A 66 -1.86 -1.47 -7.54
C ARG A 66 -3.30 -1.06 -7.26
N SER A 67 -4.00 -1.80 -6.39
CA SER A 67 -5.37 -1.48 -6.00
C SER A 67 -5.44 -0.13 -5.31
N MET A 68 -4.50 0.15 -4.42
CA MET A 68 -4.44 1.42 -3.72
C MET A 68 -4.18 2.58 -4.68
N ASN A 69 -3.29 2.40 -5.64
CA ASN A 69 -3.03 3.42 -6.67
C ASN A 69 -4.29 3.70 -7.50
N THR A 70 -5.08 2.67 -7.79
CA THR A 70 -6.37 2.83 -8.48
C THR A 70 -7.35 3.64 -7.64
N VAL A 71 -7.44 3.35 -6.35
CA VAL A 71 -8.29 4.10 -5.42
C VAL A 71 -7.86 5.57 -5.37
N ILE A 72 -6.56 5.83 -5.27
CA ILE A 72 -6.01 7.18 -5.26
C ILE A 72 -6.37 7.92 -6.55
N ALA A 73 -6.18 7.27 -7.70
CA ALA A 73 -6.50 7.86 -9.00
C ALA A 73 -7.99 8.21 -9.12
N ASN A 74 -8.86 7.29 -8.68
CA ASN A 74 -10.31 7.51 -8.69
C ASN A 74 -10.71 8.65 -7.76
N MET A 75 -10.10 8.71 -6.59
CA MET A 75 -10.34 9.77 -5.62
C MET A 75 -9.93 11.13 -6.18
N MET A 76 -8.78 11.21 -6.81
CA MET A 76 -8.29 12.44 -7.42
C MET A 76 -9.16 12.89 -8.58
N GLU A 77 -9.65 11.95 -9.39
CA GLU A 77 -10.56 12.23 -10.48
C GLU A 77 -11.90 12.75 -9.95
N TYR A 78 -12.42 12.13 -8.91
CA TYR A 78 -13.66 12.56 -8.27
C TYR A 78 -13.53 14.01 -7.75
N ILE A 79 -12.44 14.30 -7.06
CA ILE A 79 -12.17 15.64 -6.53
C ILE A 79 -12.09 16.66 -7.67
N ALA A 80 -11.47 16.31 -8.79
CA ALA A 80 -11.35 17.21 -9.93
C ALA A 80 -12.73 17.59 -10.51
N ARG A 81 -13.71 16.67 -10.40
CA ARG A 81 -15.05 16.92 -10.92
C ARG A 81 -15.96 17.67 -9.94
N VAL A 82 -15.91 17.32 -8.66
CA VAL A 82 -16.85 17.84 -7.66
C VAL A 82 -16.23 18.80 -6.65
N GLY A 83 -14.91 18.88 -6.61
CA GLY A 83 -14.20 19.82 -5.73
C GLY A 83 -14.00 19.34 -4.29
N GLU A 84 -14.81 18.39 -3.83
CA GLU A 84 -14.67 17.88 -2.47
C GLU A 84 -15.34 16.52 -2.31
N ILE A 85 -14.89 15.78 -1.30
CA ILE A 85 -15.53 14.54 -0.86
C ILE A 85 -16.12 14.79 0.52
N ARG A 86 -17.41 14.50 0.68
CA ARG A 86 -18.08 14.61 1.98
C ARG A 86 -18.28 13.22 2.55
N VAL A 87 -17.86 13.05 3.79
CA VAL A 87 -18.03 11.81 4.50
C VAL A 87 -18.92 12.07 5.72
N THR A 88 -20.05 11.39 5.75
CA THR A 88 -20.98 11.48 6.88
C THR A 88 -20.84 10.21 7.72
N LEU A 89 -20.52 10.39 8.98
CA LEU A 89 -20.37 9.29 9.91
C LEU A 89 -21.61 9.23 10.80
N ASN A 90 -22.30 8.10 10.74
CA ASN A 90 -23.44 7.85 11.64
C ASN A 90 -22.91 7.25 12.94
N GLY A 91 -22.96 8.04 13.96
CA GLY A 91 -22.49 7.62 15.27
C GLY A 91 -23.57 6.98 16.11
#